data_3a60cd2707affbce2bbcabfed86547f2
#
_entry.id   3a60cd2707affbce2bbcabfed86547f2
#
_cell.length_a   1.000
_cell.length_b   1.000
_cell.length_c   1.000
_cell.angle_alpha   90.00
_cell.angle_beta   90.00
_cell.angle_gamma   90.00
#
_symmetry.space_group_name_H-M   'P 1'
#
loop_
_entity.id
_entity.type
_entity.pdbx_description
1 polymer ?
#
loop_
_entity_poly.entity_id
_entity_poly.type
_entity_poly.pdbx_seq_one_letter_code
_entity_poly.pdbx_strand_id
1 'polypeptide(L)'
;MADWTGWRFILTVCVTSVLVVKADIKAYTPVGQLFVFELQREAFQNEFEPFLKHYGRVYNDPMLFKCNMQSFPDLPGWLRFTQRHHYDNGFLYGTPLAQGKSMIEITVTNKRSYDTFRDRLIITIDPPAKRMPYQAEFFIPLREIEKVLPSTVQEEIRQDMMRMWKTDRLDFVNITSALDRGGRVPLPLAGHYEGVYVKVGSDQYFSECLLRLQTAEHRRQCEAGGRAKIPGDCKVCSYPGNCVTWCKSTLIDLSRPVIPPPAPTMGPGILDAGEVYDPPESPPPRDFLPDYIVTVIVPLALAIILCLLLAYIMCCRREGVERRDGKTPDIQLYHHHTIHGNSSELRSMAGCRGVPPPLSTLSMFNARTGETAPPFQTDSPSIPLILAQQEINTDTLPRK
;
A
#
# COMPACT_ATOMS: atom_id res chain seq x y z
N MET A 1 -59.72 -8.92 -30.30
CA MET A 1 -59.54 -8.78 -28.81
C MET A 1 -58.09 -9.20 -28.53
N ALA A 2 -57.21 -8.25 -28.53
CA ALA A 2 -55.79 -8.51 -28.32
C ALA A 2 -55.51 -8.49 -26.81
N ASP A 3 -54.78 -9.52 -26.39
CA ASP A 3 -54.50 -9.86 -25.00
C ASP A 3 -53.86 -8.72 -24.22
N TRP A 4 -54.60 -8.12 -23.32
CA TRP A 4 -54.19 -7.07 -22.38
C TRP A 4 -53.49 -7.64 -21.14
N THR A 5 -53.37 -8.94 -21.03
CA THR A 5 -52.75 -9.64 -19.90
C THR A 5 -51.23 -9.70 -19.97
N GLY A 6 -50.66 -9.73 -21.17
CA GLY A 6 -49.20 -9.80 -21.37
C GLY A 6 -48.45 -8.50 -20.95
N TRP A 7 -49.07 -7.34 -21.14
CA TRP A 7 -48.48 -6.05 -20.79
C TRP A 7 -48.45 -5.76 -19.28
N ARG A 8 -49.38 -6.32 -18.55
CA ARG A 8 -49.36 -6.20 -17.07
C ARG A 8 -48.24 -7.02 -16.44
N PHE A 9 -47.91 -8.19 -17.01
CA PHE A 9 -46.78 -9.00 -16.52
C PHE A 9 -45.42 -8.34 -16.78
N ILE A 10 -45.23 -7.72 -17.95
CA ILE A 10 -43.98 -7.03 -18.30
C ILE A 10 -43.79 -5.77 -17.44
N LEU A 11 -44.85 -5.02 -17.15
CA LEU A 11 -44.80 -3.85 -16.27
C LEU A 11 -44.54 -4.23 -14.80
N THR A 12 -45.06 -5.39 -14.33
CA THR A 12 -44.83 -5.84 -12.95
C THR A 12 -43.43 -6.39 -12.75
N VAL A 13 -42.80 -6.99 -13.78
CA VAL A 13 -41.43 -7.47 -13.71
C VAL A 13 -40.39 -6.31 -13.78
N CYS A 14 -40.73 -5.22 -14.50
CA CYS A 14 -39.88 -4.02 -14.52
C CYS A 14 -39.90 -3.20 -13.22
N VAL A 15 -40.94 -3.32 -12.38
CA VAL A 15 -41.05 -2.53 -11.13
C VAL A 15 -40.40 -3.21 -9.94
N THR A 16 -40.02 -4.49 -10.03
CA THR A 16 -39.43 -5.23 -8.90
C THR A 16 -37.90 -5.29 -8.91
N SER A 17 -37.20 -4.74 -9.91
CA SER A 17 -35.78 -4.42 -9.77
C SER A 17 -35.65 -3.15 -8.94
N VAL A 18 -35.95 -3.20 -7.66
CA VAL A 18 -35.47 -2.21 -6.69
C VAL A 18 -33.96 -2.34 -6.70
N LEU A 19 -33.32 -1.51 -7.50
CA LEU A 19 -31.90 -1.22 -7.35
C LEU A 19 -31.75 -0.71 -5.92
N VAL A 20 -31.31 -1.57 -5.01
CA VAL A 20 -30.85 -1.14 -3.70
C VAL A 20 -29.60 -0.30 -3.96
N VAL A 21 -29.81 0.97 -4.25
CA VAL A 21 -28.74 1.94 -4.33
C VAL A 21 -28.24 2.10 -2.90
N LYS A 22 -27.12 1.48 -2.57
CA LYS A 22 -26.46 1.68 -1.29
C LYS A 22 -26.14 3.16 -1.18
N ALA A 23 -26.50 3.76 -0.05
CA ALA A 23 -26.23 5.17 0.19
C ALA A 23 -24.72 5.38 0.37
N ASP A 24 -24.17 6.40 -0.30
CA ASP A 24 -22.78 6.81 -0.11
C ASP A 24 -22.51 7.15 1.37
N ILE A 25 -21.35 6.75 1.87
CA ILE A 25 -20.88 7.12 3.20
C ILE A 25 -20.50 8.61 3.17
N LYS A 26 -21.02 9.40 4.11
CA LYS A 26 -20.74 10.84 4.19
C LYS A 26 -19.93 11.15 5.45
N ALA A 27 -18.86 11.91 5.29
CA ALA A 27 -18.06 12.44 6.38
C ALA A 27 -17.85 13.94 6.21
N TYR A 28 -17.66 14.63 7.33
CA TYR A 28 -17.48 16.09 7.37
C TYR A 28 -16.23 16.41 8.17
N THR A 29 -15.49 17.40 7.72
CA THR A 29 -14.28 17.87 8.42
C THR A 29 -14.03 19.33 8.08
N PRO A 30 -13.61 20.18 9.03
CA PRO A 30 -13.20 21.53 8.73
C PRO A 30 -11.76 21.58 8.22
N VAL A 31 -11.45 22.62 7.46
CA VAL A 31 -10.08 22.92 7.02
C VAL A 31 -9.17 23.11 8.24
N GLY A 32 -7.97 22.55 8.17
CA GLY A 32 -6.91 22.72 9.19
C GLY A 32 -7.06 21.86 10.44
N GLN A 33 -8.03 20.96 10.48
CA GLN A 33 -8.20 19.99 11.56
C GLN A 33 -7.97 18.56 11.05
N LEU A 34 -7.50 17.70 11.96
CA LEU A 34 -7.28 16.30 11.66
C LEU A 34 -8.60 15.61 11.33
N PHE A 35 -8.65 15.00 10.19
CA PHE A 35 -9.67 14.06 9.78
C PHE A 35 -9.19 12.64 10.01
N VAL A 36 -10.01 11.80 10.64
CA VAL A 36 -9.77 10.36 10.77
C VAL A 36 -11.06 9.62 10.48
N PHE A 37 -10.99 8.67 9.60
CA PHE A 37 -12.10 7.78 9.29
C PHE A 37 -11.63 6.32 9.40
N GLU A 38 -12.23 5.59 10.30
CA GLU A 38 -11.92 4.19 10.54
C GLU A 38 -12.77 3.29 9.64
N LEU A 39 -12.09 2.48 8.83
CA LEU A 39 -12.69 1.45 8.00
C LEU A 39 -12.81 0.17 8.84
N GLN A 40 -13.93 0.04 9.53
CA GLN A 40 -14.19 -1.11 10.39
C GLN A 40 -14.44 -2.35 9.53
N ARG A 41 -13.60 -3.34 9.69
CA ARG A 41 -13.68 -4.61 8.96
C ARG A 41 -15.03 -5.30 9.15
N GLU A 42 -15.57 -5.24 10.36
CA GLU A 42 -16.85 -5.83 10.72
C GLU A 42 -18.04 -5.24 9.94
N ALA A 43 -17.98 -3.95 9.62
CA ALA A 43 -19.01 -3.28 8.83
C ALA A 43 -19.10 -3.83 7.41
N PHE A 44 -17.97 -4.26 6.84
CA PHE A 44 -17.91 -4.83 5.49
C PHE A 44 -18.13 -6.35 5.46
N GLN A 45 -18.10 -7.03 6.60
CA GLN A 45 -18.27 -8.48 6.67
C GLN A 45 -19.60 -8.95 6.08
N ASN A 46 -20.65 -8.14 6.22
CA ASN A 46 -21.98 -8.48 5.73
C ASN A 46 -22.14 -8.37 4.21
N GLU A 47 -21.20 -7.70 3.53
CA GLU A 47 -21.22 -7.52 2.08
C GLU A 47 -20.67 -8.73 1.33
N PHE A 48 -20.04 -9.67 2.04
CA PHE A 48 -19.50 -10.89 1.48
C PHE A 48 -20.35 -12.10 1.81
N GLU A 49 -20.50 -13.02 0.84
CA GLU A 49 -21.17 -14.28 1.11
C GLU A 49 -20.35 -15.11 2.13
N PRO A 50 -21.01 -15.80 3.05
CA PRO A 50 -20.33 -16.68 4.00
C PRO A 50 -19.64 -17.81 3.24
N PHE A 51 -18.34 -17.96 3.46
CA PHE A 51 -17.48 -18.95 2.76
C PHE A 51 -17.98 -20.39 2.92
N LEU A 52 -18.59 -20.72 4.06
CA LEU A 52 -19.18 -22.02 4.34
C LEU A 52 -20.64 -21.85 4.74
N LYS A 53 -21.56 -22.17 3.81
CA LYS A 53 -23.00 -22.15 4.07
C LYS A 53 -23.41 -23.02 5.28
N HIS A 54 -22.58 -24.00 5.67
CA HIS A 54 -22.88 -24.95 6.74
C HIS A 54 -22.36 -24.54 8.14
N TYR A 55 -21.44 -23.60 8.25
CA TYR A 55 -20.79 -23.18 9.51
C TYR A 55 -21.19 -21.78 9.99
N GLY A 56 -22.11 -21.13 9.29
CA GLY A 56 -22.52 -19.76 9.63
C GLY A 56 -21.48 -18.71 9.23
N ARG A 57 -21.74 -17.46 9.62
CA ARG A 57 -20.86 -16.33 9.31
C ARG A 57 -19.63 -16.37 10.21
N VAL A 58 -18.45 -16.40 9.62
CA VAL A 58 -17.18 -16.21 10.34
C VAL A 58 -16.91 -14.71 10.40
N TYR A 59 -17.05 -14.11 11.58
CA TYR A 59 -16.90 -12.66 11.79
C TYR A 59 -15.43 -12.17 11.77
N ASN A 60 -14.47 -13.00 11.45
CA ASN A 60 -13.05 -12.65 11.49
C ASN A 60 -12.32 -12.97 10.17
N ASP A 61 -12.91 -12.58 9.03
CA ASP A 61 -12.24 -12.72 7.76
C ASP A 61 -11.16 -11.65 7.56
N PRO A 62 -9.97 -12.02 7.05
CA PRO A 62 -8.94 -11.06 6.71
C PRO A 62 -9.37 -10.23 5.50
N MET A 63 -9.31 -8.91 5.61
CA MET A 63 -9.71 -7.97 4.57
C MET A 63 -8.56 -7.05 4.19
N LEU A 64 -8.42 -6.80 2.89
CA LEU A 64 -7.51 -5.81 2.34
C LEU A 64 -8.31 -4.62 1.85
N PHE A 65 -8.01 -3.46 2.41
CA PHE A 65 -8.57 -2.19 1.95
C PHE A 65 -7.61 -1.53 0.95
N LYS A 66 -8.19 -0.97 -0.10
CA LYS A 66 -7.52 -0.04 -1.02
C LYS A 66 -8.40 1.18 -1.18
N CYS A 67 -7.80 2.35 -1.08
CA CYS A 67 -8.50 3.62 -1.18
C CYS A 67 -7.84 4.49 -2.24
N ASN A 68 -8.64 5.06 -3.12
CA ASN A 68 -8.19 6.00 -4.15
C ASN A 68 -9.25 7.09 -4.35
N MET A 69 -8.86 8.21 -4.87
CA MET A 69 -9.82 9.25 -5.28
C MET A 69 -10.58 8.74 -6.51
N GLN A 70 -11.87 8.99 -6.58
CA GLN A 70 -12.70 8.58 -7.70
C GLN A 70 -12.09 9.08 -9.02
N SER A 71 -11.91 8.18 -9.99
CA SER A 71 -11.28 8.40 -11.28
C SER A 71 -9.77 8.70 -11.26
N PHE A 72 -9.11 8.57 -10.12
CA PHE A 72 -7.66 8.75 -9.98
C PHE A 72 -7.06 7.54 -9.25
N PRO A 73 -5.80 7.16 -9.54
CA PRO A 73 -5.17 6.02 -8.89
C PRO A 73 -4.76 6.28 -7.44
N ASP A 74 -4.55 7.56 -7.09
CA ASP A 74 -4.02 7.97 -5.79
C ASP A 74 -5.07 8.69 -4.94
N LEU A 75 -4.79 8.82 -3.65
CA LEU A 75 -5.55 9.65 -2.72
C LEU A 75 -5.21 11.13 -2.93
N PRO A 76 -6.11 12.06 -2.52
CA PRO A 76 -5.78 13.48 -2.46
C PRO A 76 -4.54 13.70 -1.59
N GLY A 77 -3.67 14.65 -1.95
CA GLY A 77 -2.38 14.87 -1.28
C GLY A 77 -2.45 15.17 0.23
N TRP A 78 -3.62 15.56 0.74
CA TRP A 78 -3.85 15.78 2.17
C TRP A 78 -4.31 14.54 2.93
N LEU A 79 -4.77 13.47 2.24
CA LEU A 79 -5.35 12.27 2.81
C LEU A 79 -4.42 11.08 2.62
N ARG A 80 -4.25 10.29 3.66
CA ARG A 80 -3.43 9.08 3.68
C ARG A 80 -4.25 7.88 4.12
N PHE A 81 -3.81 6.71 3.72
CA PHE A 81 -4.39 5.44 4.13
C PHE A 81 -3.34 4.58 4.81
N THR A 82 -3.74 3.88 5.86
CA THR A 82 -2.91 2.87 6.53
C THR A 82 -3.72 1.66 6.97
N GLN A 83 -3.15 0.49 6.78
CA GLN A 83 -3.60 -0.80 7.31
C GLN A 83 -2.39 -1.70 7.44
N ARG A 84 -2.01 -2.10 8.65
CA ARG A 84 -0.79 -2.90 8.89
C ARG A 84 -1.00 -4.38 8.56
N HIS A 85 -2.07 -4.97 9.06
CA HIS A 85 -2.40 -6.37 8.83
C HIS A 85 -3.83 -6.52 8.29
N HIS A 86 -4.08 -7.58 7.54
CA HIS A 86 -5.40 -7.85 6.96
C HIS A 86 -6.49 -8.12 8.01
N TYR A 87 -6.11 -8.35 9.26
CA TYR A 87 -7.02 -8.53 10.39
C TYR A 87 -7.27 -7.24 11.16
N ASP A 88 -6.55 -6.17 10.86
CA ASP A 88 -6.74 -4.86 11.47
C ASP A 88 -7.71 -4.01 10.65
N ASN A 89 -8.33 -3.03 11.31
CA ASN A 89 -9.10 -2.00 10.63
C ASN A 89 -8.18 -1.11 9.79
N GLY A 90 -8.71 -0.56 8.71
CA GLY A 90 -8.01 0.46 7.94
C GLY A 90 -8.32 1.87 8.46
N PHE A 91 -7.44 2.82 8.23
CA PHE A 91 -7.65 4.22 8.59
C PHE A 91 -7.34 5.13 7.42
N LEU A 92 -8.30 6.01 7.11
CA LEU A 92 -8.09 7.18 6.27
C LEU A 92 -7.88 8.38 7.20
N TYR A 93 -6.75 9.08 7.06
CA TYR A 93 -6.41 10.18 7.95
C TYR A 93 -5.62 11.27 7.23
N GLY A 94 -5.71 12.50 7.74
CA GLY A 94 -4.99 13.63 7.17
C GLY A 94 -5.64 14.95 7.52
N THR A 95 -5.09 16.05 7.01
CA THR A 95 -5.55 17.41 7.31
C THR A 95 -5.82 18.14 6.02
N PRO A 96 -7.07 18.47 5.71
CA PRO A 96 -7.41 19.22 4.51
C PRO A 96 -6.94 20.68 4.62
N LEU A 97 -6.37 21.20 3.54
CA LEU A 97 -5.85 22.56 3.46
C LEU A 97 -6.79 23.53 2.73
N ALA A 98 -7.75 23.01 1.98
CA ALA A 98 -8.71 23.80 1.19
C ALA A 98 -10.11 23.23 1.32
N GLN A 99 -11.11 24.11 1.21
CA GLN A 99 -12.51 23.71 1.17
C GLN A 99 -12.86 22.94 -0.10
N GLY A 100 -13.86 22.08 -0.01
CA GLY A 100 -14.33 21.34 -1.16
C GLY A 100 -14.95 20.00 -0.82
N LYS A 101 -15.04 19.14 -1.82
CA LYS A 101 -15.51 17.75 -1.67
C LYS A 101 -14.46 16.80 -2.27
N SER A 102 -14.16 15.76 -1.54
CA SER A 102 -13.32 14.66 -2.02
C SER A 102 -14.15 13.38 -2.05
N MET A 103 -14.20 12.72 -3.19
CA MET A 103 -14.89 11.44 -3.35
C MET A 103 -13.83 10.33 -3.36
N ILE A 104 -13.89 9.47 -2.36
CA ILE A 104 -12.95 8.36 -2.17
C ILE A 104 -13.67 7.06 -2.48
N GLU A 105 -13.09 6.28 -3.38
CA GLU A 105 -13.50 4.91 -3.67
C GLU A 105 -12.76 3.98 -2.72
N ILE A 106 -13.51 3.18 -1.97
CA ILE A 106 -13.00 2.19 -1.05
C ILE A 106 -13.23 0.83 -1.67
N THR A 107 -12.16 0.13 -1.96
CA THR A 107 -12.20 -1.25 -2.45
C THR A 107 -11.79 -2.19 -1.33
N VAL A 108 -12.66 -3.10 -0.97
CA VAL A 108 -12.44 -4.11 0.07
C VAL A 108 -12.33 -5.48 -0.58
N THR A 109 -11.26 -6.18 -0.34
CA THR A 109 -11.06 -7.55 -0.82
C THR A 109 -11.00 -8.50 0.36
N ASN A 110 -11.91 -9.45 0.41
CA ASN A 110 -11.84 -10.55 1.36
C ASN A 110 -10.72 -11.51 0.94
N LYS A 111 -9.71 -11.67 1.79
CA LYS A 111 -8.53 -12.51 1.47
C LYS A 111 -8.79 -14.01 1.57
N ARG A 112 -9.97 -14.42 2.03
CA ARG A 112 -10.37 -15.82 2.09
C ARG A 112 -11.14 -16.26 0.83
N SER A 113 -12.13 -15.45 0.41
CA SER A 113 -12.92 -15.74 -0.79
C SER A 113 -12.37 -15.09 -2.05
N TYR A 114 -11.51 -14.07 -1.91
CA TYR A 114 -11.03 -13.18 -2.96
C TYR A 114 -12.12 -12.33 -3.62
N ASP A 115 -13.32 -12.33 -3.05
CA ASP A 115 -14.37 -11.42 -3.51
C ASP A 115 -14.01 -9.98 -3.19
N THR A 116 -14.49 -9.09 -4.03
CA THR A 116 -14.21 -7.66 -3.91
C THR A 116 -15.49 -6.88 -3.85
N PHE A 117 -15.59 -6.01 -2.85
CA PHE A 117 -16.69 -5.08 -2.67
C PHE A 117 -16.17 -3.63 -2.82
N ARG A 118 -16.99 -2.75 -3.39
CA ARG A 118 -16.66 -1.33 -3.55
C ARG A 118 -17.70 -0.47 -2.87
N ASP A 119 -17.21 0.54 -2.16
CA ASP A 119 -18.04 1.54 -1.51
C ASP A 119 -17.47 2.94 -1.78
N ARG A 120 -18.26 3.98 -1.51
CA ARG A 120 -17.89 5.35 -1.78
C ARG A 120 -18.03 6.20 -0.53
N LEU A 121 -16.94 6.90 -0.17
CA LEU A 121 -16.90 7.87 0.91
C LEU A 121 -16.83 9.28 0.32
N ILE A 122 -17.80 10.10 0.66
CA ILE A 122 -17.84 11.53 0.30
C ILE A 122 -17.40 12.33 1.51
N ILE A 123 -16.24 12.96 1.41
CA ILE A 123 -15.71 13.85 2.45
C ILE A 123 -16.04 15.29 2.05
N THR A 124 -16.87 15.96 2.84
CA THR A 124 -17.16 17.38 2.68
C THR A 124 -16.24 18.15 3.62
N ILE A 125 -15.48 19.09 3.04
CA ILE A 125 -14.50 19.90 3.77
C ILE A 125 -15.11 21.30 3.94
N ASP A 126 -15.48 21.59 5.17
CA ASP A 126 -16.09 22.85 5.58
C ASP A 126 -15.05 23.94 5.84
N PRO A 127 -15.45 25.23 5.88
CA PRO A 127 -14.56 26.31 6.30
C PRO A 127 -13.91 26.03 7.65
N PRO A 128 -12.75 26.65 7.94
CA PRO A 128 -12.09 26.47 9.23
C PRO A 128 -13.02 26.92 10.36
N ALA A 129 -13.37 25.99 11.23
CA ALA A 129 -14.30 26.27 12.32
C ALA A 129 -13.69 27.19 13.39
N LYS A 130 -12.35 27.14 13.52
CA LYS A 130 -11.66 27.83 14.62
C LYS A 130 -10.23 28.21 14.20
N ARG A 131 -9.79 29.38 14.66
CA ARG A 131 -8.39 29.75 14.55
C ARG A 131 -7.59 29.11 15.68
N MET A 132 -6.50 28.44 15.33
CA MET A 132 -5.54 27.86 16.24
C MET A 132 -4.16 28.49 16.01
N PRO A 133 -3.94 29.72 16.50
CA PRO A 133 -2.71 30.45 16.22
C PRO A 133 -1.49 29.84 16.89
N TYR A 134 -1.67 29.14 17.99
CA TYR A 134 -0.60 28.49 18.74
C TYR A 134 -0.67 26.98 18.49
N GLN A 135 0.41 26.44 17.97
CA GLN A 135 0.49 25.01 17.63
C GLN A 135 1.74 24.39 18.25
N ALA A 136 1.64 23.16 18.65
CA ALA A 136 2.79 22.39 19.14
C ALA A 136 2.79 21.02 18.45
N GLU A 137 3.97 20.57 18.08
CA GLU A 137 4.17 19.25 17.53
C GLU A 137 5.00 18.41 18.48
N PHE A 138 4.51 17.22 18.80
CA PHE A 138 5.11 16.30 19.74
C PHE A 138 5.45 14.98 19.06
N PHE A 139 6.56 14.39 19.43
CA PHE A 139 6.93 13.06 18.96
C PHE A 139 6.69 12.01 20.04
N ILE A 140 5.88 11.01 19.74
CA ILE A 140 5.57 9.85 20.58
C ILE A 140 6.33 8.64 20.04
N PRO A 141 7.42 8.19 20.69
CA PRO A 141 8.31 7.17 20.12
C PRO A 141 7.78 5.74 20.23
N LEU A 142 6.91 5.46 21.20
CA LEU A 142 6.48 4.10 21.54
C LEU A 142 5.10 3.73 20.94
N ARG A 143 4.74 4.33 19.82
CA ARG A 143 3.47 4.07 19.16
C ARG A 143 3.66 3.91 17.66
N GLU A 144 2.82 3.07 17.10
CA GLU A 144 2.58 2.95 15.66
C GLU A 144 1.41 3.85 15.28
N ILE A 145 1.35 4.28 14.03
CA ILE A 145 0.30 5.20 13.55
C ILE A 145 -1.10 4.62 13.75
N GLU A 146 -1.29 3.35 13.45
CA GLU A 146 -2.59 2.68 13.57
C GLU A 146 -3.08 2.57 15.02
N LYS A 147 -2.16 2.65 15.99
CA LYS A 147 -2.49 2.60 17.43
C LYS A 147 -2.77 3.99 18.02
N VAL A 148 -2.52 5.06 17.26
CA VAL A 148 -2.80 6.45 17.66
C VAL A 148 -4.10 6.97 17.04
N LEU A 149 -4.48 6.47 15.86
CA LEU A 149 -5.66 6.93 15.13
C LEU A 149 -7.01 6.59 15.76
N PRO A 150 -7.22 5.50 16.54
CA PRO A 150 -8.48 5.25 17.22
C PRO A 150 -8.87 6.42 18.16
N SER A 151 -10.16 6.79 18.14
CA SER A 151 -10.70 7.94 18.89
C SER A 151 -10.43 7.89 20.39
N THR A 152 -10.44 6.69 20.98
CA THR A 152 -10.16 6.47 22.39
C THR A 152 -8.74 6.87 22.75
N VAL A 153 -7.76 6.47 21.93
CA VAL A 153 -6.34 6.79 22.16
C VAL A 153 -6.06 8.26 21.86
N GLN A 154 -6.70 8.81 20.82
CA GLN A 154 -6.63 10.26 20.57
C GLN A 154 -7.09 11.06 21.78
N GLU A 155 -8.19 10.65 22.42
CA GLU A 155 -8.69 11.31 23.63
C GLU A 155 -7.71 11.24 24.80
N GLU A 156 -7.08 10.09 25.03
CA GLU A 156 -6.02 9.93 26.05
C GLU A 156 -4.85 10.90 25.79
N ILE A 157 -4.37 10.94 24.55
CA ILE A 157 -3.26 11.82 24.13
C ILE A 157 -3.68 13.29 24.28
N ARG A 158 -4.90 13.64 23.89
CA ARG A 158 -5.43 14.99 24.01
C ARG A 158 -5.44 15.45 25.47
N GLN A 159 -5.93 14.61 26.37
CA GLN A 159 -5.98 14.91 27.80
C GLN A 159 -4.57 15.14 28.40
N ASP A 160 -3.61 14.31 28.03
CA ASP A 160 -2.23 14.48 28.48
C ASP A 160 -1.64 15.80 27.95
N MET A 161 -1.89 16.13 26.68
CA MET A 161 -1.42 17.40 26.10
C MET A 161 -2.14 18.61 26.66
N MET A 162 -3.43 18.52 26.97
CA MET A 162 -4.20 19.58 27.65
C MET A 162 -3.62 19.88 29.03
N ARG A 163 -3.27 18.86 29.80
CA ARG A 163 -2.61 19.02 31.11
C ARG A 163 -1.25 19.71 30.98
N MET A 164 -0.46 19.30 29.95
CA MET A 164 0.85 19.89 29.69
C MET A 164 0.74 21.35 29.24
N TRP A 165 -0.23 21.65 28.39
CA TRP A 165 -0.49 23.00 27.90
C TRP A 165 -1.18 23.89 28.95
N LYS A 166 -1.85 23.28 29.93
CA LYS A 166 -2.74 23.94 30.89
C LYS A 166 -3.91 24.69 30.23
N THR A 167 -4.52 24.01 29.26
CA THR A 167 -5.69 24.50 28.53
C THR A 167 -6.81 23.46 28.57
N ASP A 168 -8.03 23.90 28.51
CA ASP A 168 -9.23 23.06 28.40
C ASP A 168 -9.69 22.90 26.92
N ARG A 169 -9.02 23.59 26.00
CA ARG A 169 -9.34 23.58 24.57
C ARG A 169 -8.11 23.29 23.73
N LEU A 170 -8.10 22.08 23.16
CA LEU A 170 -7.01 21.65 22.30
C LEU A 170 -7.57 20.74 21.22
N ASP A 171 -7.24 21.04 19.96
CA ASP A 171 -7.67 20.29 18.82
C ASP A 171 -6.47 19.69 18.09
N PHE A 172 -6.67 18.51 17.50
CA PHE A 172 -5.65 17.91 16.64
C PHE A 172 -5.59 18.63 15.31
N VAL A 173 -4.39 19.06 14.94
CA VAL A 173 -4.13 19.64 13.63
C VAL A 173 -3.68 18.58 12.65
N ASN A 174 -2.76 17.70 13.05
CA ASN A 174 -2.24 16.64 12.19
C ASN A 174 -1.64 15.49 13.01
N ILE A 175 -1.70 14.29 12.47
CA ILE A 175 -0.98 13.12 12.99
C ILE A 175 -0.26 12.46 11.80
N THR A 176 1.04 12.21 11.93
CA THR A 176 1.86 11.59 10.87
C THR A 176 2.81 10.56 11.45
N SER A 177 3.01 9.46 10.73
CA SER A 177 4.05 8.49 11.06
C SER A 177 5.44 9.10 10.86
N ALA A 178 6.40 8.68 11.67
CA ALA A 178 7.80 9.05 11.43
C ALA A 178 8.33 8.51 10.09
N LEU A 179 7.76 7.41 9.59
CA LEU A 179 8.10 6.86 8.27
C LEU A 179 7.78 7.84 7.15
N ASP A 180 6.66 8.54 7.25
CA ASP A 180 6.22 9.55 6.27
C ASP A 180 7.17 10.76 6.19
N ARG A 181 8.02 10.94 7.21
CA ARG A 181 9.03 12.01 7.30
C ARG A 181 10.45 11.52 7.06
N GLY A 182 10.61 10.40 6.38
CA GLY A 182 11.92 9.82 6.08
C GLY A 182 12.54 9.02 7.23
N GLY A 183 11.74 8.65 8.23
CA GLY A 183 12.15 7.72 9.28
C GLY A 183 12.45 6.33 8.69
N ARG A 184 13.31 5.57 9.38
CA ARG A 184 13.60 4.18 8.98
C ARG A 184 12.53 3.26 9.55
N VAL A 185 12.17 2.24 8.78
CA VAL A 185 11.32 1.15 9.27
C VAL A 185 12.03 0.50 10.47
N PRO A 186 11.37 0.39 11.63
CA PRO A 186 11.98 -0.25 12.79
C PRO A 186 12.21 -1.73 12.52
N LEU A 187 13.19 -2.31 13.20
CA LEU A 187 13.38 -3.75 13.17
C LEU A 187 12.12 -4.44 13.74
N PRO A 188 11.74 -5.62 13.21
CA PRO A 188 10.57 -6.37 13.68
C PRO A 188 10.83 -7.05 15.05
N LEU A 189 11.26 -6.25 16.03
CA LEU A 189 11.55 -6.67 17.40
C LEU A 189 10.57 -6.00 18.35
N ALA A 190 10.17 -6.69 19.40
CA ALA A 190 9.31 -6.15 20.43
C ALA A 190 9.92 -4.87 21.05
N GLY A 191 9.11 -3.84 21.18
CA GLY A 191 9.54 -2.54 21.72
C GLY A 191 10.16 -1.57 20.70
N HIS A 192 10.28 -1.95 19.45
CA HIS A 192 10.74 -1.08 18.38
C HIS A 192 9.54 -0.59 17.56
N TYR A 193 9.22 0.68 17.69
CA TYR A 193 8.12 1.33 17.00
C TYR A 193 8.65 2.44 16.11
N GLU A 194 7.90 2.78 15.07
CA GLU A 194 8.25 3.86 14.14
C GLU A 194 8.19 5.24 14.79
N GLY A 195 7.28 5.40 15.74
CA GLY A 195 6.97 6.68 16.36
C GLY A 195 6.02 7.55 15.52
N VAL A 196 5.32 8.43 16.20
CA VAL A 196 4.27 9.25 15.60
C VAL A 196 4.47 10.71 15.99
N TYR A 197 4.36 11.61 15.02
CA TYR A 197 4.29 13.05 15.25
C TYR A 197 2.83 13.47 15.38
N VAL A 198 2.51 14.08 16.50
CA VAL A 198 1.17 14.58 16.81
C VAL A 198 1.25 16.09 16.91
N LYS A 199 0.55 16.78 16.02
CA LYS A 199 0.45 18.23 15.99
C LYS A 199 -0.90 18.66 16.51
N VAL A 200 -0.88 19.50 17.55
CA VAL A 200 -2.06 20.04 18.20
C VAL A 200 -2.06 21.55 18.17
N GLY A 201 -3.23 22.15 18.27
CA GLY A 201 -3.40 23.60 18.25
C GLY A 201 -4.38 24.08 19.32
N SER A 202 -4.18 25.32 19.78
CA SER A 202 -5.02 25.99 20.75
C SER A 202 -5.17 27.47 20.39
N ASP A 203 -6.23 28.10 20.89
CA ASP A 203 -6.43 29.55 20.90
C ASP A 203 -5.68 30.21 22.08
N GLN A 204 -5.26 29.42 23.06
CA GLN A 204 -4.53 29.89 24.25
C GLN A 204 -3.02 29.79 24.04
N TYR A 205 -2.30 30.79 24.59
CA TYR A 205 -0.86 30.84 24.51
C TYR A 205 -0.19 29.65 25.22
N PHE A 206 1.06 29.38 24.89
CA PHE A 206 1.84 28.28 25.45
C PHE A 206 2.02 28.40 26.97
N SER A 207 1.88 27.28 27.67
CA SER A 207 2.21 27.18 29.08
C SER A 207 3.71 27.37 29.36
N GLU A 208 4.07 27.68 30.57
CA GLU A 208 5.48 27.75 30.98
C GLU A 208 6.24 26.44 30.72
N CYS A 209 5.55 25.31 30.86
CA CYS A 209 6.09 24.00 30.49
C CYS A 209 6.55 23.94 29.04
N LEU A 210 5.68 24.37 28.14
CA LEU A 210 5.97 24.34 26.70
C LEU A 210 7.04 25.37 26.32
N LEU A 211 7.00 26.56 26.94
CA LEU A 211 8.02 27.61 26.68
C LEU A 211 9.45 27.13 27.04
N ARG A 212 9.60 26.21 27.96
CA ARG A 212 10.90 25.61 28.25
C ARG A 212 11.53 24.87 27.11
N LEU A 213 10.73 24.37 26.13
CA LEU A 213 11.24 23.76 24.89
C LEU A 213 12.07 24.75 24.05
N GLN A 214 11.80 26.06 24.18
CA GLN A 214 12.48 27.10 23.41
C GLN A 214 13.74 27.65 24.11
N THR A 215 14.03 27.21 25.36
CA THR A 215 15.18 27.72 26.10
C THR A 215 16.50 27.24 25.51
N ALA A 216 17.52 28.07 25.59
CA ALA A 216 18.87 27.75 25.11
C ALA A 216 19.46 26.54 25.87
N GLU A 217 19.12 26.40 27.13
CA GLU A 217 19.58 25.28 27.96
C GLU A 217 18.99 23.95 27.45
N HIS A 218 17.68 23.89 27.20
CA HIS A 218 17.02 22.71 26.64
C HIS A 218 17.63 22.33 25.28
N ARG A 219 17.87 23.30 24.40
CA ARG A 219 18.48 23.09 23.08
C ARG A 219 19.87 22.47 23.21
N ARG A 220 20.72 23.01 24.08
CA ARG A 220 22.08 22.46 24.36
C ARG A 220 22.02 21.03 24.89
N GLN A 221 21.08 20.72 25.79
CA GLN A 221 20.92 19.37 26.31
C GLN A 221 20.53 18.38 25.21
N CYS A 222 19.67 18.78 24.29
CA CYS A 222 19.26 17.96 23.16
C CYS A 222 20.37 17.77 22.13
N GLU A 223 21.16 18.81 21.83
CA GLU A 223 22.29 18.77 20.92
C GLU A 223 23.44 17.90 21.46
N ALA A 224 23.64 17.87 22.76
CA ALA A 224 24.61 16.99 23.41
C ALA A 224 24.23 15.50 23.40
N GLY A 225 23.12 15.13 22.74
CA GLY A 225 22.63 13.75 22.70
C GLY A 225 22.06 13.25 24.02
N GLY A 226 21.91 14.15 25.01
CA GLY A 226 21.29 13.88 26.28
C GLY A 226 19.77 13.77 26.15
N ARG A 227 19.16 12.96 27.01
CA ARG A 227 17.71 13.06 27.26
C ARG A 227 17.47 14.31 28.10
N ALA A 228 16.92 15.37 27.51
CA ALA A 228 16.55 16.55 28.30
C ALA A 228 15.67 16.14 29.47
N LYS A 229 16.06 16.51 30.67
CA LYS A 229 15.26 16.25 31.87
C LYS A 229 14.02 17.12 31.83
N ILE A 230 12.87 16.47 31.73
CA ILE A 230 11.58 17.15 31.83
C ILE A 230 11.39 17.57 33.27
N PRO A 231 11.12 18.87 33.58
CA PRO A 231 10.80 19.30 34.91
C PRO A 231 9.61 18.52 35.45
N GLY A 232 9.58 18.22 36.74
CA GLY A 232 8.56 17.36 37.34
C GLY A 232 7.12 17.79 37.06
N ASP A 233 6.88 19.09 37.05
CA ASP A 233 5.57 19.69 36.82
C ASP A 233 5.10 19.57 35.32
N CYS A 234 6.03 19.28 34.41
CA CYS A 234 5.77 19.16 32.98
C CYS A 234 5.74 17.69 32.51
N LYS A 235 6.07 16.75 33.41
CA LYS A 235 6.05 15.33 33.09
C LYS A 235 4.61 14.78 33.14
N VAL A 236 3.81 15.16 32.18
CA VAL A 236 2.44 14.65 32.03
C VAL A 236 2.45 13.53 31.03
N CYS A 237 2.31 12.33 31.52
CA CYS A 237 2.24 11.13 30.71
C CYS A 237 1.48 10.08 31.53
N SER A 238 0.18 9.99 31.31
CA SER A 238 -0.70 9.06 32.04
C SER A 238 -0.47 7.62 31.59
N TYR A 239 -0.17 7.43 30.33
CA TYR A 239 0.07 6.12 29.73
C TYR A 239 1.50 6.04 29.21
N PRO A 240 2.30 5.02 29.59
CA PRO A 240 3.71 4.91 29.18
C PRO A 240 3.94 4.96 27.68
N GLY A 241 2.97 4.46 26.87
CA GLY A 241 3.04 4.49 25.42
C GLY A 241 2.80 5.87 24.79
N ASN A 242 2.20 6.82 25.53
CA ASN A 242 1.86 8.16 25.02
C ASN A 242 2.89 9.23 25.41
N CYS A 243 3.99 8.83 26.06
CA CYS A 243 5.02 9.76 26.50
C CYS A 243 5.73 10.42 25.32
N VAL A 244 5.81 11.75 25.35
CA VAL A 244 6.45 12.53 24.32
C VAL A 244 7.96 12.64 24.50
N THR A 245 8.70 12.75 23.41
CA THR A 245 10.12 13.05 23.42
C THR A 245 10.35 14.54 23.29
N TRP A 246 10.81 15.19 24.34
CA TRP A 246 10.97 16.64 24.40
C TRP A 246 11.93 17.19 23.35
N CYS A 247 13.04 16.53 23.07
CA CYS A 247 14.00 16.97 22.06
C CYS A 247 13.50 16.91 20.61
N LYS A 248 12.37 16.25 20.38
CA LYS A 248 11.70 16.20 19.05
C LYS A 248 10.36 16.96 19.07
N SER A 249 10.14 17.80 20.06
CA SER A 249 8.94 18.61 20.17
C SER A 249 9.23 20.04 19.74
N THR A 250 8.32 20.66 19.01
CA THR A 250 8.47 22.00 18.47
C THR A 250 7.22 22.85 18.72
N LEU A 251 7.41 24.14 18.98
CA LEU A 251 6.33 25.12 19.13
C LEU A 251 6.27 25.98 17.87
N ILE A 252 5.05 26.26 17.41
CA ILE A 252 4.77 27.04 16.19
C ILE A 252 3.78 28.14 16.57
N ASP A 253 4.21 29.40 16.46
CA ASP A 253 3.39 30.57 16.69
C ASP A 253 2.99 31.19 15.35
N LEU A 254 1.73 30.96 14.94
CA LEU A 254 1.15 31.51 13.71
C LEU A 254 0.49 32.87 13.92
N SER A 255 0.50 33.41 15.15
CA SER A 255 -0.05 34.73 15.44
C SER A 255 0.84 35.84 14.90
N ARG A 256 2.12 35.57 14.75
CA ARG A 256 3.10 36.51 14.19
C ARG A 256 3.15 36.35 12.68
N PRO A 257 3.06 37.44 11.91
CA PRO A 257 3.31 37.36 10.49
C PRO A 257 4.71 36.78 10.27
N VAL A 258 4.82 35.73 9.46
CA VAL A 258 6.12 35.24 9.00
C VAL A 258 6.71 36.38 8.18
N ILE A 259 7.64 37.14 8.78
CA ILE A 259 8.47 38.07 8.00
C ILE A 259 9.32 37.15 7.12
N PRO A 260 9.13 37.14 5.79
CA PRO A 260 10.00 36.36 4.93
C PRO A 260 11.43 36.78 5.26
N PRO A 261 12.38 35.83 5.36
CA PRO A 261 13.77 36.18 5.54
C PRO A 261 14.10 37.26 4.48
N PRO A 262 14.79 38.36 4.87
CA PRO A 262 15.18 39.35 3.91
C PRO A 262 15.80 38.62 2.74
N ALA A 263 15.30 38.92 1.53
CA ALA A 263 15.88 38.35 0.33
C ALA A 263 17.41 38.49 0.48
N PRO A 264 18.19 37.43 0.22
CA PRO A 264 19.61 37.49 0.39
C PRO A 264 20.07 38.74 -0.35
N THR A 265 20.44 39.78 0.41
CA THR A 265 21.11 40.95 -0.16
C THR A 265 22.36 40.35 -0.75
N MET A 266 22.43 40.35 -2.08
CA MET A 266 23.69 40.04 -2.76
C MET A 266 24.70 41.01 -2.16
N GLY A 267 25.56 40.49 -1.26
CA GLY A 267 26.74 41.22 -0.87
C GLY A 267 27.56 41.50 -2.13
N PRO A 268 28.49 42.45 -2.10
CA PRO A 268 29.38 42.68 -3.21
C PRO A 268 30.26 41.45 -3.41
N GLY A 269 29.65 40.42 -4.02
CA GLY A 269 30.38 39.29 -4.56
C GLY A 269 31.20 39.74 -5.75
N ILE A 270 32.18 38.96 -6.12
CA ILE A 270 33.16 39.17 -7.23
C ILE A 270 32.45 39.21 -8.62
N LEU A 271 31.20 39.54 -8.67
CA LEU A 271 30.48 39.83 -9.91
C LEU A 271 30.58 41.32 -10.13
N ASP A 272 31.39 41.74 -11.12
CA ASP A 272 31.52 43.11 -11.56
C ASP A 272 30.14 43.77 -11.61
N ALA A 273 30.02 44.93 -10.96
CA ALA A 273 28.79 45.73 -10.86
C ALA A 273 28.42 46.35 -12.21
N GLY A 274 28.27 45.56 -13.26
CA GLY A 274 28.07 46.07 -14.59
C GLY A 274 26.93 45.45 -15.38
N GLU A 275 26.54 44.21 -15.08
CA GLU A 275 25.44 43.59 -15.82
C GLU A 275 24.36 43.11 -14.86
N VAL A 276 23.26 43.84 -14.83
CA VAL A 276 21.99 43.34 -14.26
C VAL A 276 21.63 42.12 -15.10
N TYR A 277 21.59 40.92 -14.47
CA TYR A 277 21.09 39.73 -15.13
C TYR A 277 19.64 39.97 -15.53
N ASP A 278 19.43 40.19 -16.81
CA ASP A 278 18.11 40.24 -17.42
C ASP A 278 17.74 38.82 -17.85
N PRO A 279 16.81 38.16 -17.12
CA PRO A 279 16.43 36.82 -17.50
C PRO A 279 15.78 36.85 -18.90
N PRO A 280 16.17 35.97 -19.82
CA PRO A 280 15.59 35.97 -21.16
C PRO A 280 14.05 35.80 -21.05
N GLU A 281 13.32 36.70 -21.66
CA GLU A 281 11.83 36.74 -21.66
C GLU A 281 11.23 35.45 -22.25
N SER A 282 12.00 34.71 -23.00
CA SER A 282 11.60 33.39 -23.55
C SER A 282 12.75 32.40 -23.40
N PRO A 283 12.45 31.16 -23.07
CA PRO A 283 13.48 30.12 -23.07
C PRO A 283 14.11 30.05 -24.47
N PRO A 284 15.46 29.87 -24.57
CA PRO A 284 16.12 29.79 -25.86
C PRO A 284 15.46 28.71 -26.73
N PRO A 285 15.27 28.95 -28.02
CA PRO A 285 14.66 27.98 -28.91
C PRO A 285 15.49 26.69 -28.87
N ARG A 286 14.90 25.65 -28.33
CA ARG A 286 15.52 24.33 -28.27
C ARG A 286 15.36 23.64 -29.60
N ASP A 287 16.48 23.36 -30.26
CA ASP A 287 16.48 22.51 -31.43
C ASP A 287 16.39 21.05 -30.99
N PHE A 288 15.20 20.46 -31.11
CA PHE A 288 14.94 19.08 -30.73
C PHE A 288 15.35 18.08 -31.81
N LEU A 289 15.81 18.53 -32.97
CA LEU A 289 16.17 17.66 -34.08
C LEU A 289 17.27 16.64 -33.74
N PRO A 290 18.38 17.03 -33.07
CA PRO A 290 19.41 16.07 -32.67
C PRO A 290 18.88 15.05 -31.65
N ASP A 291 17.99 15.45 -30.73
CA ASP A 291 17.43 14.57 -29.72
C ASP A 291 16.51 13.53 -30.37
N TYR A 292 15.70 13.90 -31.37
CA TYR A 292 14.90 12.96 -32.14
C TYR A 292 15.74 11.99 -32.97
N ILE A 293 16.84 12.47 -33.58
CA ILE A 293 17.76 11.62 -34.32
C ILE A 293 18.33 10.53 -33.41
N VAL A 294 18.84 10.91 -32.24
CA VAL A 294 19.42 9.96 -31.31
C VAL A 294 18.38 9.00 -30.73
N THR A 295 17.22 9.49 -30.32
CA THR A 295 16.20 8.67 -29.66
C THR A 295 15.45 7.74 -30.60
N VAL A 296 15.36 8.04 -31.89
CA VAL A 296 14.64 7.22 -32.88
C VAL A 296 15.59 6.43 -33.75
N ILE A 297 16.61 7.06 -34.31
CA ILE A 297 17.49 6.42 -35.31
C ILE A 297 18.42 5.38 -34.66
N VAL A 298 18.95 5.65 -33.48
CA VAL A 298 19.86 4.71 -32.79
C VAL A 298 19.13 3.40 -32.42
N PRO A 299 17.95 3.42 -31.76
CA PRO A 299 17.22 2.19 -31.46
C PRO A 299 16.75 1.46 -32.74
N LEU A 300 16.35 2.20 -33.78
CA LEU A 300 15.95 1.62 -35.02
C LEU A 300 17.09 0.87 -35.73
N ALA A 301 18.27 1.50 -35.80
CA ALA A 301 19.47 0.88 -36.34
C ALA A 301 19.88 -0.38 -35.56
N LEU A 302 19.80 -0.33 -34.22
CA LEU A 302 20.08 -1.46 -33.36
C LEU A 302 19.08 -2.60 -33.58
N ALA A 303 17.80 -2.29 -33.73
CA ALA A 303 16.76 -3.26 -34.03
C ALA A 303 16.98 -3.94 -35.39
N ILE A 304 17.35 -3.18 -36.42
CA ILE A 304 17.66 -3.73 -37.74
C ILE A 304 18.87 -4.68 -37.65
N ILE A 305 19.94 -4.28 -36.96
CA ILE A 305 21.13 -5.12 -36.78
C ILE A 305 20.78 -6.43 -36.07
N LEU A 306 19.99 -6.35 -35.00
CA LEU A 306 19.54 -7.54 -34.26
C LEU A 306 18.64 -8.44 -35.14
N CYS A 307 17.74 -7.87 -35.96
CA CYS A 307 16.91 -8.64 -36.89
C CYS A 307 17.77 -9.34 -37.94
N LEU A 308 18.75 -8.66 -38.50
CA LEU A 308 19.68 -9.27 -39.48
C LEU A 308 20.52 -10.37 -38.83
N LEU A 309 20.99 -10.18 -37.61
CA LEU A 309 21.75 -11.17 -36.87
C LEU A 309 20.91 -12.39 -36.53
N LEU A 310 19.67 -12.18 -36.09
CA LEU A 310 18.71 -13.27 -35.89
C LEU A 310 18.37 -13.99 -37.18
N ALA A 311 18.13 -13.27 -38.27
CA ALA A 311 17.90 -13.86 -39.60
C ALA A 311 19.11 -14.69 -40.03
N TYR A 312 20.32 -14.18 -39.86
CA TYR A 312 21.56 -14.92 -40.16
C TYR A 312 21.68 -16.21 -39.34
N ILE A 313 21.45 -16.11 -38.02
CA ILE A 313 21.50 -17.30 -37.14
C ILE A 313 20.43 -18.29 -37.53
N MET A 314 19.21 -17.83 -37.77
CA MET A 314 18.09 -18.71 -38.12
C MET A 314 18.21 -19.34 -39.50
N CYS A 315 18.74 -18.61 -40.51
CA CYS A 315 18.83 -19.11 -41.90
C CYS A 315 20.16 -19.84 -42.18
N CYS A 316 21.28 -19.34 -41.61
CA CYS A 316 22.62 -19.81 -42.01
C CYS A 316 23.30 -20.71 -40.94
N ARG A 317 22.96 -20.55 -39.65
CA ARG A 317 23.64 -21.29 -38.58
C ARG A 317 22.77 -22.30 -37.83
N ARG A 318 21.48 -22.37 -38.16
CA ARG A 318 20.58 -23.36 -37.54
C ARG A 318 20.81 -24.69 -38.23
N GLU A 319 21.53 -25.58 -37.54
CA GLU A 319 21.83 -26.94 -38.00
C GLU A 319 20.60 -27.80 -38.30
N GLY A 320 19.38 -27.29 -38.11
CA GLY A 320 18.12 -27.99 -38.35
C GLY A 320 17.50 -27.80 -39.72
N VAL A 321 18.05 -26.92 -40.61
CA VAL A 321 17.45 -26.65 -41.91
C VAL A 321 17.93 -27.65 -42.99
N GLU A 322 19.11 -28.23 -42.83
CA GLU A 322 19.67 -29.17 -43.82
C GLU A 322 19.11 -30.60 -43.75
N ARG A 323 18.37 -30.97 -42.71
CA ARG A 323 17.76 -32.30 -42.59
C ARG A 323 16.28 -32.24 -42.28
N ARG A 324 15.50 -31.65 -43.12
CA ARG A 324 14.07 -31.99 -43.25
C ARG A 324 13.87 -33.18 -44.16
N ASP A 325 14.65 -34.19 -44.01
CA ASP A 325 14.20 -35.52 -44.37
C ASP A 325 13.28 -35.99 -43.24
N GLY A 326 11.99 -36.12 -43.59
CA GLY A 326 10.86 -36.35 -42.71
C GLY A 326 10.88 -37.55 -41.80
N LYS A 327 11.99 -37.79 -41.10
CA LYS A 327 12.05 -38.75 -39.98
C LYS A 327 11.90 -37.97 -38.71
N THR A 328 10.65 -37.86 -38.24
CA THR A 328 10.35 -37.54 -36.84
C THR A 328 11.23 -38.45 -35.98
N PRO A 329 12.01 -37.91 -34.98
CA PRO A 329 12.81 -38.73 -34.10
C PRO A 329 11.93 -39.80 -33.47
N ASP A 330 12.39 -41.04 -33.42
CA ASP A 330 11.63 -42.17 -32.88
C ASP A 330 11.04 -41.90 -31.50
N ILE A 331 11.67 -41.01 -30.72
CA ILE A 331 11.18 -40.51 -29.43
C ILE A 331 9.86 -39.71 -29.57
N GLN A 332 9.71 -38.87 -30.59
CA GLN A 332 8.46 -38.14 -30.79
C GLN A 332 7.34 -39.04 -31.33
N LEU A 333 7.69 -40.03 -32.13
CA LEU A 333 6.74 -41.03 -32.55
C LEU A 333 6.26 -41.88 -31.40
N TYR A 334 7.17 -42.27 -30.52
CA TYR A 334 6.84 -43.03 -29.30
C TYR A 334 5.95 -42.22 -28.34
N HIS A 335 6.24 -40.96 -28.12
CA HIS A 335 5.37 -40.07 -27.34
C HIS A 335 3.99 -39.91 -27.99
N HIS A 336 3.91 -39.77 -29.29
CA HIS A 336 2.62 -39.68 -30.00
C HIS A 336 1.85 -41.03 -29.87
N HIS A 337 2.53 -42.16 -29.94
CA HIS A 337 1.92 -43.49 -29.80
C HIS A 337 1.40 -43.73 -28.37
N THR A 338 2.14 -43.29 -27.33
CA THR A 338 1.70 -43.40 -25.94
C THR A 338 0.53 -42.48 -25.64
N ILE A 339 0.51 -41.28 -26.17
CA ILE A 339 -0.62 -40.36 -26.02
C ILE A 339 -1.84 -40.90 -26.76
N HIS A 340 -1.68 -41.44 -27.95
CA HIS A 340 -2.78 -42.02 -28.74
C HIS A 340 -3.31 -43.33 -28.13
N GLY A 341 -2.42 -44.20 -27.64
CA GLY A 341 -2.78 -45.46 -26.95
C GLY A 341 -3.58 -45.23 -25.66
N ASN A 342 -3.25 -44.21 -24.95
CA ASN A 342 -3.91 -43.85 -23.65
C ASN A 342 -5.03 -42.84 -23.81
N SER A 343 -5.45 -42.48 -24.99
CA SER A 343 -6.50 -41.49 -25.21
C SER A 343 -7.86 -41.87 -24.62
N SER A 344 -8.15 -43.21 -24.57
CA SER A 344 -9.35 -43.75 -23.92
C SER A 344 -9.29 -43.60 -22.42
N GLU A 345 -8.12 -43.79 -21.83
CA GLU A 345 -7.85 -43.67 -20.40
C GLU A 345 -7.85 -42.21 -19.96
N LEU A 346 -7.27 -41.30 -20.77
CA LEU A 346 -7.36 -39.83 -20.57
C LEU A 346 -8.80 -39.31 -20.68
N ARG A 347 -9.61 -39.88 -21.58
CA ARG A 347 -11.04 -39.56 -21.65
C ARG A 347 -11.83 -40.08 -20.45
N SER A 348 -11.50 -41.25 -19.95
CA SER A 348 -12.13 -41.77 -18.73
C SER A 348 -11.75 -40.94 -17.51
N MET A 349 -10.50 -40.48 -17.40
CA MET A 349 -10.03 -39.59 -16.35
C MET A 349 -10.68 -38.18 -16.42
N ALA A 350 -10.96 -37.67 -17.62
CA ALA A 350 -11.67 -36.42 -17.80
C ALA A 350 -13.16 -36.51 -17.42
N GLY A 351 -13.74 -37.71 -17.53
CA GLY A 351 -15.14 -37.99 -17.13
C GLY A 351 -15.32 -38.26 -15.64
N CYS A 352 -14.30 -38.76 -14.98
CA CYS A 352 -14.29 -38.97 -13.53
C CYS A 352 -13.63 -37.76 -12.87
N ARG A 353 -14.39 -36.91 -12.19
CA ARG A 353 -13.86 -35.81 -11.33
C ARG A 353 -13.18 -36.35 -10.04
N GLY A 354 -12.52 -37.49 -10.14
CA GLY A 354 -11.69 -38.04 -9.07
C GLY A 354 -10.26 -37.51 -9.16
N VAL A 355 -9.57 -37.48 -8.05
CA VAL A 355 -8.15 -37.11 -7.96
C VAL A 355 -7.36 -37.98 -8.98
N PRO A 356 -6.55 -37.38 -9.87
CA PRO A 356 -5.75 -38.18 -10.80
C PRO A 356 -4.83 -39.08 -10.01
N PRO A 357 -4.62 -40.33 -10.51
CA PRO A 357 -3.68 -41.25 -9.83
C PRO A 357 -2.31 -40.57 -9.73
N PRO A 358 -1.61 -40.79 -8.61
CA PRO A 358 -0.30 -40.19 -8.39
C PRO A 358 0.66 -40.61 -9.52
N LEU A 359 1.52 -39.68 -9.93
CA LEU A 359 2.52 -39.88 -11.01
C LEU A 359 3.39 -41.14 -10.82
N SER A 360 3.46 -41.67 -9.58
CA SER A 360 4.13 -42.93 -9.23
C SER A 360 3.54 -44.17 -9.85
N THR A 361 2.33 -44.12 -10.43
CA THR A 361 1.70 -45.23 -11.13
C THR A 361 2.06 -45.34 -12.61
N LEU A 362 2.77 -44.34 -13.15
CA LEU A 362 3.22 -44.34 -14.55
C LEU A 362 4.59 -45.06 -14.63
N SER A 363 4.72 -46.01 -15.57
CA SER A 363 6.01 -46.62 -15.88
C SER A 363 6.97 -45.58 -16.44
N MET A 364 8.15 -45.45 -15.83
CA MET A 364 9.18 -44.51 -16.28
C MET A 364 10.03 -45.16 -17.38
N PHE A 365 10.09 -44.51 -18.54
CA PHE A 365 10.92 -44.93 -19.66
C PHE A 365 12.28 -44.20 -19.59
N ASN A 366 13.37 -44.99 -19.57
CA ASN A 366 14.72 -44.44 -19.63
C ASN A 366 15.13 -44.30 -21.11
N ALA A 367 15.09 -43.07 -21.63
CA ALA A 367 15.41 -42.79 -23.02
C ALA A 367 16.86 -43.13 -23.44
N ARG A 368 17.75 -43.36 -22.50
CA ARG A 368 19.16 -43.65 -22.74
C ARG A 368 19.46 -45.16 -22.84
N THR A 369 18.71 -46.01 -22.12
CA THR A 369 18.90 -47.44 -22.08
C THR A 369 17.82 -48.23 -22.80
N GLY A 370 16.71 -47.57 -23.17
CA GLY A 370 15.55 -48.21 -23.78
C GLY A 370 14.71 -49.03 -22.85
N GLU A 371 15.04 -49.08 -21.56
CA GLU A 371 14.34 -49.90 -20.59
C GLU A 371 13.19 -49.15 -19.91
N THR A 372 12.08 -49.85 -19.70
CA THR A 372 10.94 -49.38 -18.92
C THR A 372 11.07 -49.86 -17.48
N ALA A 373 11.26 -48.94 -16.55
CA ALA A 373 11.23 -49.24 -15.13
C ALA A 373 9.77 -49.39 -14.67
N PRO A 374 9.45 -50.40 -13.85
CA PRO A 374 8.12 -50.55 -13.27
C PRO A 374 7.77 -49.30 -12.43
N PRO A 375 6.47 -48.98 -12.27
CA PRO A 375 6.06 -47.87 -11.44
C PRO A 375 6.54 -48.04 -10.00
N PHE A 376 7.02 -46.96 -9.41
CA PHE A 376 7.54 -46.97 -8.05
C PHE A 376 6.38 -47.30 -7.08
N GLN A 377 6.37 -48.51 -6.55
CA GLN A 377 5.45 -48.91 -5.49
C GLN A 377 6.01 -48.41 -4.17
N THR A 378 5.46 -47.30 -3.66
CA THR A 378 5.65 -46.94 -2.26
C THR A 378 4.65 -47.74 -1.44
N ASP A 379 5.16 -48.63 -0.56
CA ASP A 379 4.36 -49.41 0.37
C ASP A 379 3.63 -48.60 1.45
N SER A 380 3.57 -47.28 1.29
CA SER A 380 2.89 -46.34 2.20
C SER A 380 2.08 -45.30 1.46
N PRO A 381 0.73 -45.35 1.49
CA PRO A 381 -0.15 -44.47 0.71
C PRO A 381 -0.29 -43.05 1.29
N SER A 382 0.55 -42.60 2.21
CA SER A 382 0.33 -41.38 2.96
C SER A 382 1.48 -40.36 2.99
N ILE A 383 2.56 -40.55 2.21
CA ILE A 383 3.64 -39.56 2.15
C ILE A 383 3.39 -38.61 0.96
N PRO A 384 3.18 -37.31 1.18
CA PRO A 384 3.03 -36.36 0.08
C PRO A 384 4.33 -36.28 -0.73
N LEU A 385 4.22 -36.21 -2.05
CA LEU A 385 5.32 -36.17 -3.02
C LEU A 385 6.39 -35.11 -2.70
N ILE A 386 5.99 -34.01 -2.06
CA ILE A 386 6.85 -32.90 -1.64
C ILE A 386 7.85 -33.30 -0.55
N LEU A 387 7.45 -34.17 0.38
CA LEU A 387 8.35 -34.63 1.44
C LEU A 387 9.38 -35.66 0.92
N ALA A 388 9.02 -36.50 -0.05
CA ALA A 388 9.94 -37.41 -0.68
C ALA A 388 11.03 -36.71 -1.50
N GLN A 389 10.72 -35.56 -2.14
CA GLN A 389 11.72 -34.74 -2.81
C GLN A 389 12.68 -34.01 -1.85
N GLN A 390 12.23 -33.71 -0.64
CA GLN A 390 13.05 -33.02 0.36
C GLN A 390 14.05 -33.99 1.04
N GLU A 391 13.72 -35.26 1.22
CA GLU A 391 14.65 -36.27 1.74
C GLU A 391 15.76 -36.62 0.75
N ILE A 392 15.49 -36.63 -0.55
CA ILE A 392 16.50 -36.91 -1.58
C ILE A 392 17.56 -35.81 -1.69
N ASN A 393 17.21 -34.57 -1.36
CA ASN A 393 18.14 -33.43 -1.41
C ASN A 393 19.01 -33.24 -0.17
N THR A 394 18.72 -33.94 0.94
CA THR A 394 19.51 -33.82 2.17
C THR A 394 20.68 -34.80 2.26
N ASP A 395 20.66 -35.90 1.48
CA ASP A 395 21.71 -36.92 1.53
C ASP A 395 22.90 -36.65 0.57
N THR A 396 22.90 -35.59 -0.22
CA THR A 396 23.96 -35.29 -1.21
C THR A 396 24.92 -34.17 -0.84
N LEU A 397 24.95 -33.72 0.42
CA LEU A 397 25.96 -32.73 0.86
C LEU A 397 27.13 -33.48 1.53
N PRO A 398 28.35 -33.50 0.93
CA PRO A 398 29.52 -34.06 1.57
C PRO A 398 29.91 -33.17 2.77
N ARG A 399 29.99 -33.78 3.95
CA ARG A 399 30.65 -33.17 5.11
C ARG A 399 32.10 -32.88 4.76
N LYS A 400 32.45 -31.64 4.79
CA LYS A 400 33.82 -31.16 5.08
C LYS A 400 33.76 -30.21 6.27
#